data_df6de03fa6ef143569aa6e6ce2a24af0
#
_entry.id   df6de03fa6ef143569aa6e6ce2a24af0
#
_cell.length_a   1.000
_cell.length_b   1.000
_cell.length_c   1.000
_cell.angle_alpha   90.00
_cell.angle_beta   90.00
_cell.angle_gamma   90.00
#
_symmetry.space_group_name_H-M   'P 1'
#
loop_
_entity.id
_entity.type
_entity.pdbx_description
1 polymer ?
#
loop_
_entity_poly.entity_id
_entity_poly.type
_entity_poly.pdbx_seq_one_letter_code
_entity_poly.pdbx_strand_id
1 'polypeptide(L)'
;MFTTLLMTIASAACAATPPIGIYDLTYALGYDANNPQQVSDAWDHVHAVATLQGNVNRDGPHLYVRFVNAHGINIDDYWLTRMSEPGQWLARRRTQRIPDIQALVHKYRRFIKGAVVYDPNVPATSNLASTIAGADDLIAIRYDRSPQSLYHRLIKSGPRIRVVRRLLNKDGSPLFTGRGTIPDTETLSTGSAKCDAYLWLKHHYLDTGKVDAAYGAFYIDAYWMKDPAAAGPNQHTLTNHDFFVAKRAFFFDLNVWDDEVPVDDKTQPLGTDRKTLKTLLLSAYRQGGKDRMIHIGGFTPWAYKYTTHGKAGGQHEGVPTEWELVKLASAYNGFIDGDALGFAAMANASFYMHFPLKKKYPQPWVTRGQLADRGYLTADGRVNFDGREFIIFYVGDYDAAAWVYQWMPAVWDHPDRGKIPLMWCISPVLERRAPMALDYLRRTATRNDYFATSDNGAGYLNPGMLQEPRAISALPCGLDAWARHCQPLYQRWGLTVTGFVIDGYAPGLNPAGLDCYARFSTNGIVPQQIPASLLHGDMPVIRAGYDLPHEVDKAARTIAERVHVRTIPFHWFRAILKKPDWYVRLHRKLATTAPKIELLDTPTFFELYRIYLRNNPQAARGKIESPR
;
A
#
# COMPACT_ATOMS: atom_id res chain seq x y z
N MET A 1 -28.12 70.12 7.60
CA MET A 1 -26.87 69.54 8.14
C MET A 1 -26.89 68.06 7.81
N PHE A 2 -26.30 67.67 6.69
CA PHE A 2 -26.22 66.26 6.27
C PHE A 2 -24.80 65.79 6.52
N THR A 3 -24.64 64.83 7.42
CA THR A 3 -23.33 64.23 7.77
C THR A 3 -23.14 63.01 6.87
N THR A 4 -22.21 63.11 5.92
CA THR A 4 -21.82 62.03 5.03
C THR A 4 -20.84 61.11 5.78
N LEU A 5 -21.28 59.87 6.04
CA LEU A 5 -20.45 58.82 6.62
C LEU A 5 -19.60 58.17 5.53
N LEU A 6 -18.29 58.43 5.48
CA LEU A 6 -17.35 57.74 4.62
C LEU A 6 -17.09 56.34 5.22
N MET A 7 -17.61 55.29 4.56
CA MET A 7 -17.18 53.92 4.80
C MET A 7 -15.84 53.65 4.09
N THR A 8 -14.78 53.57 4.85
CA THR A 8 -13.50 53.07 4.39
C THR A 8 -13.59 51.54 4.25
N ILE A 9 -13.69 51.05 3.03
CA ILE A 9 -13.56 49.61 2.73
C ILE A 9 -12.07 49.27 2.87
N ALA A 10 -11.70 48.65 3.97
CA ALA A 10 -10.40 48.03 4.13
C ALA A 10 -10.35 46.79 3.22
N SER A 11 -9.68 46.92 2.07
CA SER A 11 -9.33 45.80 1.21
C SER A 11 -8.38 44.89 2.00
N ALA A 12 -8.89 43.80 2.53
CA ALA A 12 -8.05 42.73 3.04
C ALA A 12 -7.20 42.21 1.89
N ALA A 13 -5.95 42.58 1.82
CA ALA A 13 -4.99 42.02 0.89
C ALA A 13 -4.97 40.51 1.13
N CYS A 14 -5.52 39.76 0.17
CA CYS A 14 -5.48 38.30 0.18
C CYS A 14 -4.00 37.89 0.21
N ALA A 15 -3.50 37.48 1.37
CA ALA A 15 -2.09 37.10 1.52
C ALA A 15 -1.78 36.01 0.49
N ALA A 16 -0.89 36.29 -0.45
CA ALA A 16 -0.54 35.37 -1.52
C ALA A 16 -0.09 34.04 -0.93
N THR A 17 -0.74 32.96 -1.32
CA THR A 17 -0.40 31.61 -0.87
C THR A 17 1.10 31.37 -1.04
N PRO A 18 1.83 30.94 0.00
CA PRO A 18 3.28 30.70 -0.08
C PRO A 18 3.63 29.76 -1.22
N PRO A 19 4.78 29.94 -1.89
CA PRO A 19 5.21 29.04 -2.94
C PRO A 19 5.52 27.65 -2.38
N ILE A 20 5.25 26.61 -3.18
CA ILE A 20 5.63 25.23 -2.89
C ILE A 20 7.17 25.15 -3.01
N GLY A 21 7.83 24.67 -1.95
CA GLY A 21 9.26 24.38 -2.03
C GLY A 21 9.51 23.10 -2.82
N ILE A 22 10.43 23.17 -3.78
CA ILE A 22 10.89 22.01 -4.55
C ILE A 22 12.30 21.66 -4.10
N TYR A 23 12.47 20.48 -3.55
CA TYR A 23 13.78 19.98 -3.13
C TYR A 23 14.21 18.77 -3.98
N ASP A 24 15.41 18.82 -4.53
CA ASP A 24 15.96 17.75 -5.36
C ASP A 24 16.78 16.79 -4.49
N LEU A 25 16.28 15.58 -4.30
CA LEU A 25 16.92 14.50 -3.55
C LEU A 25 17.51 13.41 -4.48
N THR A 26 17.46 13.59 -5.81
CA THR A 26 17.93 12.58 -6.77
C THR A 26 19.43 12.27 -6.62
N TYR A 27 20.22 13.16 -6.05
CA TYR A 27 21.63 12.90 -5.73
C TYR A 27 21.83 11.72 -4.78
N ALA A 28 20.86 11.43 -3.92
CA ALA A 28 20.91 10.28 -3.01
C ALA A 28 20.74 8.93 -3.73
N LEU A 29 20.38 8.92 -5.01
CA LEU A 29 20.29 7.70 -5.83
C LEU A 29 21.63 7.26 -6.40
N GLY A 30 22.65 8.13 -6.39
CA GLY A 30 23.96 7.89 -6.99
C GLY A 30 24.95 7.13 -6.11
N TYR A 31 24.50 6.41 -5.09
CA TYR A 31 25.38 5.64 -4.21
C TYR A 31 25.81 4.30 -4.84
N ASP A 32 27.03 3.87 -4.51
CA ASP A 32 27.48 2.51 -4.77
C ASP A 32 26.94 1.58 -3.67
N ALA A 33 26.07 0.63 -4.05
CA ALA A 33 25.47 -0.34 -3.14
C ALA A 33 26.49 -1.25 -2.42
N ASN A 34 27.72 -1.38 -2.96
CA ASN A 34 28.79 -2.12 -2.35
C ASN A 34 29.62 -1.27 -1.36
N ASN A 35 29.36 0.02 -1.26
CA ASN A 35 30.02 0.93 -0.34
C ASN A 35 29.11 1.25 0.85
N PRO A 36 29.31 0.63 2.03
CA PRO A 36 28.42 0.82 3.18
C PRO A 36 28.32 2.28 3.65
N GLN A 37 29.37 3.08 3.48
CA GLN A 37 29.33 4.49 3.87
C GLN A 37 28.41 5.29 2.94
N GLN A 38 28.54 5.11 1.63
CA GLN A 38 27.67 5.78 0.66
C GLN A 38 26.20 5.38 0.83
N VAL A 39 25.95 4.08 1.08
CA VAL A 39 24.61 3.59 1.40
C VAL A 39 24.06 4.31 2.64
N SER A 40 24.84 4.35 3.73
CA SER A 40 24.43 5.01 4.96
C SER A 40 24.16 6.50 4.76
N ASP A 41 25.02 7.20 4.02
CA ASP A 41 24.86 8.63 3.74
C ASP A 41 23.60 8.91 2.90
N ALA A 42 23.29 8.06 1.92
CA ALA A 42 22.08 8.16 1.13
C ALA A 42 20.83 8.00 2.00
N TRP A 43 20.79 6.96 2.84
CA TRP A 43 19.68 6.72 3.76
C TRP A 43 19.53 7.83 4.80
N ASP A 44 20.61 8.37 5.33
CA ASP A 44 20.58 9.51 6.25
C ASP A 44 19.84 10.71 5.65
N HIS A 45 20.13 11.04 4.38
CA HIS A 45 19.45 12.12 3.67
C HIS A 45 17.98 11.80 3.43
N VAL A 46 17.67 10.60 2.94
CA VAL A 46 16.28 10.18 2.68
C VAL A 46 15.47 10.19 3.97
N HIS A 47 16.01 9.64 5.06
CA HIS A 47 15.31 9.57 6.35
C HIS A 47 15.07 10.97 6.93
N ALA A 48 16.10 11.82 6.95
CA ALA A 48 15.97 13.19 7.45
C ALA A 48 14.97 14.02 6.62
N VAL A 49 15.04 13.92 5.29
CA VAL A 49 14.12 14.64 4.39
C VAL A 49 12.69 14.11 4.54
N ALA A 50 12.48 12.81 4.61
CA ALA A 50 11.16 12.22 4.75
C ALA A 50 10.48 12.63 6.08
N THR A 51 11.23 12.61 7.19
CA THR A 51 10.70 13.03 8.50
C THR A 51 10.40 14.52 8.56
N LEU A 52 11.25 15.35 7.94
CA LEU A 52 10.98 16.79 7.79
C LEU A 52 9.75 17.03 6.91
N GLN A 53 9.68 16.38 5.73
CA GLN A 53 8.59 16.54 4.77
C GLN A 53 7.24 16.16 5.38
N GLY A 54 7.18 15.07 6.13
CA GLY A 54 5.96 14.64 6.82
C GLY A 54 5.43 15.70 7.79
N ASN A 55 6.30 16.31 8.58
CA ASN A 55 5.93 17.38 9.50
C ASN A 55 5.54 18.67 8.76
N VAL A 56 6.28 19.03 7.71
CA VAL A 56 6.03 20.23 6.89
C VAL A 56 4.69 20.14 6.16
N ASN A 57 4.36 18.97 5.64
CA ASN A 57 3.14 18.77 4.85
C ASN A 57 1.92 18.34 5.68
N ARG A 58 2.03 18.18 6.99
CA ARG A 58 0.90 17.70 7.81
C ARG A 58 -0.37 18.52 7.61
N ASP A 59 -0.27 19.84 7.57
CA ASP A 59 -1.39 20.77 7.52
C ASP A 59 -1.59 21.40 6.13
N GLY A 60 -0.79 21.04 5.12
CA GLY A 60 -0.92 21.57 3.77
C GLY A 60 0.25 21.21 2.85
N PRO A 61 0.08 21.36 1.53
CA PRO A 61 1.07 20.99 0.52
C PRO A 61 2.16 22.07 0.40
N HIS A 62 3.21 22.00 1.23
CA HIS A 62 4.27 23.01 1.32
C HIS A 62 5.60 22.60 0.69
N LEU A 63 5.97 21.32 0.78
CA LEU A 63 7.25 20.78 0.34
C LEU A 63 7.04 19.60 -0.62
N TYR A 64 7.57 19.73 -1.81
CA TYR A 64 7.62 18.70 -2.84
C TYR A 64 9.06 18.23 -3.06
N VAL A 65 9.30 16.92 -3.08
CA VAL A 65 10.62 16.32 -3.22
C VAL A 65 10.72 15.61 -4.57
N ARG A 66 11.79 15.88 -5.33
CA ARG A 66 12.14 15.13 -6.54
C ARG A 66 13.09 14.00 -6.14
N PHE A 67 12.66 12.76 -6.27
CA PHE A 67 13.44 11.61 -5.83
C PHE A 67 13.29 10.39 -6.73
N VAL A 68 12.12 10.13 -7.31
CA VAL A 68 11.81 8.87 -7.98
C VAL A 68 12.08 8.94 -9.47
N ASN A 69 12.96 8.07 -9.96
CA ASN A 69 13.20 7.85 -11.38
C ASN A 69 12.73 6.46 -11.79
N ALA A 70 11.91 6.39 -12.82
CA ALA A 70 11.46 5.12 -13.41
C ALA A 70 11.20 5.30 -14.91
N HIS A 71 11.38 4.25 -15.68
CA HIS A 71 11.11 4.24 -17.13
C HIS A 71 11.80 5.36 -17.93
N GLY A 72 12.98 5.79 -17.47
CA GLY A 72 13.77 6.85 -18.14
C GLY A 72 13.30 8.29 -17.89
N ILE A 73 12.34 8.48 -16.97
CA ILE A 73 11.85 9.83 -16.59
C ILE A 73 11.88 10.01 -15.07
N ASN A 74 11.86 11.26 -14.62
CA ASN A 74 11.59 11.57 -13.22
C ASN A 74 10.06 11.51 -13.01
N ILE A 75 9.62 10.59 -12.17
CA ILE A 75 8.20 10.36 -11.92
C ILE A 75 7.56 11.48 -11.10
N ASP A 76 8.31 12.09 -10.19
CA ASP A 76 7.82 13.23 -9.41
C ASP A 76 7.54 14.43 -10.33
N ASP A 77 8.42 14.68 -11.33
CA ASP A 77 8.19 15.73 -12.34
C ASP A 77 6.96 15.41 -13.23
N TYR A 78 6.76 14.16 -13.59
CA TYR A 78 5.56 13.75 -14.35
C TYR A 78 4.28 14.11 -13.57
N TRP A 79 4.16 13.70 -12.32
CA TRP A 79 2.96 13.99 -11.52
C TRP A 79 2.82 15.47 -11.20
N LEU A 80 3.92 16.18 -10.91
CA LEU A 80 3.89 17.63 -10.70
C LEU A 80 3.37 18.37 -11.93
N THR A 81 3.82 17.97 -13.11
CA THR A 81 3.36 18.53 -14.41
C THR A 81 1.87 18.28 -14.58
N ARG A 82 1.39 17.03 -14.41
CA ARG A 82 -0.03 16.70 -14.52
C ARG A 82 -0.91 17.51 -13.57
N MET A 83 -0.49 17.69 -12.34
CA MET A 83 -1.22 18.52 -11.36
C MET A 83 -1.16 20.01 -11.67
N SER A 84 -0.18 20.47 -12.44
CA SER A 84 0.02 21.87 -12.81
C SER A 84 -0.61 22.25 -14.16
N GLU A 85 -1.17 21.31 -14.91
CA GLU A 85 -1.89 21.57 -16.16
C GLU A 85 -3.04 22.58 -15.95
N PRO A 86 -3.46 23.32 -16.99
CA PRO A 86 -4.58 24.26 -16.90
C PRO A 86 -5.83 23.60 -16.32
N GLY A 87 -6.42 24.22 -15.31
CA GLY A 87 -7.60 23.68 -14.61
C GLY A 87 -7.33 22.61 -13.55
N GLN A 88 -6.09 22.15 -13.39
CA GLN A 88 -5.73 21.19 -12.36
C GLN A 88 -5.35 21.87 -11.02
N TRP A 89 -5.18 21.06 -9.99
CA TRP A 89 -5.01 21.49 -8.60
C TRP A 89 -3.92 22.54 -8.39
N LEU A 90 -2.77 22.41 -9.05
CA LEU A 90 -1.61 23.28 -8.85
C LEU A 90 -1.43 24.33 -9.97
N ALA A 91 -2.35 24.44 -10.92
CA ALA A 91 -2.25 25.30 -12.11
C ALA A 91 -1.88 26.78 -11.82
N ARG A 92 -2.22 27.28 -10.62
CA ARG A 92 -1.94 28.67 -10.20
C ARG A 92 -0.96 28.77 -9.03
N ARG A 93 -0.32 27.66 -8.64
CA ARG A 93 0.61 27.63 -7.52
C ARG A 93 2.02 27.95 -7.99
N ARG A 94 2.68 28.88 -7.30
CA ARG A 94 4.09 29.17 -7.53
C ARG A 94 4.96 28.11 -6.86
N THR A 95 6.13 27.84 -7.45
CA THR A 95 7.14 26.94 -6.89
C THR A 95 8.42 27.71 -6.59
N GLN A 96 9.24 27.21 -5.67
CA GLN A 96 10.54 27.75 -5.31
C GLN A 96 11.54 26.62 -5.10
N ARG A 97 12.61 26.60 -5.88
CA ARG A 97 13.70 25.63 -5.69
C ARG A 97 14.45 25.89 -4.38
N ILE A 98 14.82 24.81 -3.69
CA ILE A 98 15.61 24.83 -2.46
C ILE A 98 16.95 24.21 -2.77
N PRO A 99 18.09 24.92 -2.55
CA PRO A 99 19.38 24.52 -3.09
C PRO A 99 20.03 23.32 -2.40
N ASP A 100 19.88 23.21 -1.07
CA ASP A 100 20.53 22.17 -0.27
C ASP A 100 19.77 21.87 1.02
N ILE A 101 20.22 20.86 1.77
CA ILE A 101 19.54 20.40 3.00
C ILE A 101 19.60 21.42 4.13
N GLN A 102 20.61 22.29 4.19
CA GLN A 102 20.68 23.33 5.23
C GLN A 102 19.64 24.41 4.96
N ALA A 103 19.53 24.84 3.70
CA ALA A 103 18.48 25.76 3.26
C ALA A 103 17.08 25.16 3.44
N LEU A 104 16.91 23.86 3.17
CA LEU A 104 15.67 23.13 3.38
C LEU A 104 15.24 23.19 4.85
N VAL A 105 16.14 22.82 5.76
CA VAL A 105 15.87 22.84 7.21
C VAL A 105 15.65 24.28 7.71
N HIS A 106 16.44 25.23 7.24
CA HIS A 106 16.28 26.64 7.62
C HIS A 106 14.90 27.18 7.22
N LYS A 107 14.48 26.95 5.96
CA LYS A 107 13.18 27.39 5.43
C LYS A 107 12.01 26.83 6.22
N TYR A 108 12.07 25.56 6.63
CA TYR A 108 10.98 24.86 7.29
C TYR A 108 11.18 24.71 8.81
N ARG A 109 12.13 25.43 9.40
CA ARG A 109 12.46 25.35 10.84
C ARG A 109 11.24 25.50 11.77
N ARG A 110 10.26 26.29 11.36
CA ARG A 110 9.03 26.51 12.16
C ARG A 110 8.15 25.25 12.34
N PHE A 111 8.32 24.24 11.47
CA PHE A 111 7.54 23.00 11.50
C PHE A 111 8.18 21.91 12.36
N ILE A 112 9.39 22.15 12.86
CA ILE A 112 10.11 21.19 13.71
C ILE A 112 10.59 21.86 14.99
N LYS A 113 10.48 21.14 16.11
CA LYS A 113 10.96 21.58 17.42
C LYS A 113 12.44 21.29 17.65
N GLY A 114 13.05 20.46 16.79
CA GLY A 114 14.46 20.04 16.86
C GLY A 114 14.68 18.69 16.21
N ALA A 115 15.66 17.94 16.70
CA ALA A 115 16.03 16.63 16.20
C ALA A 115 15.85 15.53 17.24
N VAL A 116 15.52 14.32 16.74
CA VAL A 116 15.73 13.05 17.42
C VAL A 116 16.94 12.37 16.80
N VAL A 117 17.91 11.99 17.65
CA VAL A 117 19.15 11.35 17.23
C VAL A 117 19.10 9.87 17.58
N TYR A 118 19.29 9.01 16.55
CA TYR A 118 19.20 7.55 16.71
C TYR A 118 20.55 6.85 16.59
N ASP A 119 20.62 5.64 17.11
CA ASP A 119 21.84 4.84 17.29
C ASP A 119 22.08 3.94 16.07
N PRO A 120 23.20 4.08 15.33
CA PRO A 120 23.53 3.19 14.23
C PRO A 120 23.86 1.74 14.66
N ASN A 121 24.17 1.53 15.94
CA ASN A 121 24.47 0.20 16.48
C ASN A 121 23.22 -0.61 16.86
N VAL A 122 22.07 0.07 17.00
CA VAL A 122 20.76 -0.53 17.22
C VAL A 122 19.81 -0.03 16.12
N PRO A 123 19.80 -0.67 14.93
CA PRO A 123 19.07 -0.20 13.75
C PRO A 123 17.57 0.09 14.00
N ALA A 124 16.93 -0.66 14.88
CA ALA A 124 15.54 -0.41 15.29
C ALA A 124 15.30 1.02 15.80
N THR A 125 16.31 1.70 16.32
CA THR A 125 16.18 3.08 16.80
C THR A 125 15.88 4.07 15.68
N SER A 126 16.12 3.74 14.41
CA SER A 126 15.66 4.54 13.27
C SER A 126 14.12 4.55 13.17
N ASN A 127 13.47 3.42 13.41
CA ASN A 127 12.01 3.30 13.48
C ASN A 127 11.44 4.09 14.64
N LEU A 128 12.10 4.01 15.81
CA LEU A 128 11.75 4.85 16.94
C LEU A 128 11.87 6.34 16.57
N ALA A 129 12.96 6.72 15.89
CA ALA A 129 13.19 8.10 15.48
C ALA A 129 12.12 8.59 14.51
N SER A 130 11.67 7.77 13.55
CA SER A 130 10.56 8.08 12.65
C SER A 130 9.25 8.32 13.42
N THR A 131 8.94 7.43 14.36
CA THR A 131 7.75 7.55 15.21
C THR A 131 7.79 8.83 16.05
N ILE A 132 8.90 9.09 16.72
CA ILE A 132 9.11 10.26 17.56
C ILE A 132 9.11 11.54 16.72
N ALA A 133 9.71 11.51 15.52
CA ALA A 133 9.70 12.65 14.60
C ALA A 133 8.28 13.06 14.23
N GLY A 134 7.39 12.10 13.94
CA GLY A 134 5.99 12.36 13.67
C GLY A 134 5.20 12.83 14.90
N ALA A 135 5.43 12.20 16.06
CA ALA A 135 4.70 12.49 17.30
C ALA A 135 5.07 13.85 17.91
N ASP A 136 6.38 14.15 17.95
CA ASP A 136 6.93 15.30 18.67
C ASP A 136 7.35 16.47 17.76
N ASP A 137 7.08 16.40 16.44
CA ASP A 137 7.48 17.38 15.41
C ASP A 137 9.00 17.57 15.36
N LEU A 138 9.75 16.47 15.14
CA LEU A 138 11.21 16.46 15.06
C LEU A 138 11.70 16.01 13.68
N ILE A 139 12.98 16.23 13.40
CA ILE A 139 13.70 15.62 12.28
C ILE A 139 14.54 14.45 12.80
N ALA A 140 14.52 13.30 12.13
CA ALA A 140 15.32 12.14 12.51
C ALA A 140 16.72 12.25 11.92
N ILE A 141 17.75 12.03 12.74
CA ILE A 141 19.18 12.15 12.34
C ILE A 141 19.96 10.99 12.97
N ARG A 142 20.69 10.22 12.13
CA ARG A 142 21.58 9.17 12.61
C ARG A 142 22.79 9.78 13.32
N TYR A 143 23.20 9.17 14.43
CA TYR A 143 24.41 9.59 15.13
C TYR A 143 25.66 9.18 14.34
N ASP A 144 26.45 10.16 13.94
CA ASP A 144 27.72 9.97 13.25
C ASP A 144 28.66 11.15 13.57
N ARG A 145 29.82 10.87 14.13
CA ARG A 145 30.79 11.88 14.55
C ARG A 145 31.67 12.40 13.40
N SER A 146 31.59 11.79 12.21
CA SER A 146 32.44 12.21 11.09
C SER A 146 32.10 13.65 10.67
N PRO A 147 33.10 14.48 10.33
CA PRO A 147 32.87 15.88 9.95
C PRO A 147 32.02 16.05 8.70
N GLN A 148 31.95 15.03 7.82
CA GLN A 148 31.18 15.02 6.58
C GLN A 148 29.74 14.53 6.78
N SER A 149 29.44 13.91 7.92
CA SER A 149 28.12 13.33 8.20
C SER A 149 27.00 14.37 8.20
N LEU A 150 25.78 13.91 7.93
CA LEU A 150 24.59 14.74 8.06
C LEU A 150 24.38 15.23 9.50
N TYR A 151 24.71 14.39 10.49
CA TYR A 151 24.70 14.78 11.91
C TYR A 151 25.60 16.00 12.16
N HIS A 152 26.84 15.96 11.68
CA HIS A 152 27.76 17.09 11.88
C HIS A 152 27.26 18.36 11.17
N ARG A 153 26.81 18.23 9.94
CA ARG A 153 26.31 19.37 9.14
C ARG A 153 25.06 20.03 9.71
N LEU A 154 24.14 19.28 10.30
CA LEU A 154 22.87 19.84 10.80
C LEU A 154 22.90 20.18 12.30
N ILE A 155 23.68 19.46 13.12
CA ILE A 155 23.70 19.61 14.57
C ILE A 155 24.90 20.44 15.04
N LYS A 156 26.09 20.27 14.41
CA LYS A 156 27.33 20.84 14.91
C LYS A 156 27.77 22.11 14.19
N SER A 157 27.69 22.16 12.85
CA SER A 157 28.27 23.27 12.08
C SER A 157 27.24 24.19 11.41
N GLY A 158 26.20 23.67 10.78
CA GLY A 158 25.23 24.44 9.97
C GLY A 158 24.10 25.07 10.79
N PRO A 159 22.84 24.65 10.56
CA PRO A 159 21.65 25.24 11.24
C PRO A 159 21.65 25.07 12.76
N ARG A 160 22.51 24.24 13.30
CA ARG A 160 22.64 23.92 14.74
C ARG A 160 21.28 23.55 15.34
N ILE A 161 20.62 22.55 14.73
CA ILE A 161 19.32 22.07 15.20
C ILE A 161 19.48 21.55 16.64
N ARG A 162 18.61 21.98 17.54
CA ARG A 162 18.59 21.50 18.92
C ARG A 162 18.25 20.01 18.96
N VAL A 163 19.07 19.19 19.59
CA VAL A 163 18.73 17.80 19.89
C VAL A 163 17.74 17.76 21.05
N VAL A 164 16.53 17.30 20.79
CA VAL A 164 15.44 17.19 21.77
C VAL A 164 15.44 15.80 22.40
N ARG A 165 15.68 14.76 21.59
CA ARG A 165 15.71 13.38 22.04
C ARG A 165 16.96 12.65 21.51
N ARG A 166 17.53 11.79 22.38
CA ARG A 166 18.58 10.86 21.99
C ARG A 166 18.11 9.43 22.28
N LEU A 167 18.34 8.52 21.33
CA LEU A 167 18.10 7.09 21.47
C LEU A 167 19.42 6.31 21.71
N LEU A 168 20.40 7.01 22.25
CA LEU A 168 21.70 6.51 22.67
C LEU A 168 22.19 7.36 23.86
N ASN A 169 23.13 6.83 24.62
CA ASN A 169 23.75 7.52 25.75
C ASN A 169 24.59 8.74 25.29
N LYS A 170 24.92 9.63 26.22
CA LYS A 170 25.72 10.85 25.93
C LYS A 170 27.11 10.54 25.40
N ASP A 171 27.72 9.45 25.82
CA ASP A 171 29.03 8.97 25.37
C ASP A 171 28.99 8.28 23.99
N GLY A 172 27.78 8.01 23.48
CA GLY A 172 27.56 7.33 22.20
C GLY A 172 27.35 5.81 22.33
N SER A 173 27.34 5.28 23.53
CA SER A 173 27.00 3.86 23.76
C SER A 173 25.50 3.59 23.57
N PRO A 174 25.11 2.35 23.21
CA PRO A 174 23.69 1.98 23.06
C PRO A 174 22.88 2.22 24.33
N LEU A 175 21.68 2.78 24.16
CA LEU A 175 20.68 2.88 25.21
C LEU A 175 19.98 1.54 25.44
N PHE A 176 19.73 0.79 24.37
CA PHE A 176 19.11 -0.54 24.41
C PHE A 176 20.19 -1.59 24.25
N THR A 177 20.31 -2.49 25.22
CA THR A 177 21.41 -3.47 25.29
C THR A 177 20.94 -4.92 25.19
N GLY A 178 19.63 -5.18 25.24
CA GLY A 178 19.09 -6.54 25.35
C GLY A 178 19.35 -7.18 26.73
N ARG A 179 19.61 -6.38 27.76
CA ARG A 179 19.94 -6.87 29.12
C ARG A 179 19.32 -6.00 30.21
N GLY A 180 19.11 -6.61 31.36
CA GLY A 180 18.61 -5.91 32.55
C GLY A 180 17.15 -5.47 32.38
N THR A 181 16.87 -4.20 32.63
CA THR A 181 15.55 -3.60 32.51
C THR A 181 15.51 -2.67 31.30
N ILE A 182 14.40 -2.62 30.59
CA ILE A 182 14.17 -1.67 29.49
C ILE A 182 14.25 -0.25 30.09
N PRO A 183 15.05 0.66 29.49
CA PRO A 183 15.26 2.00 30.02
C PRO A 183 13.95 2.73 30.37
N ASP A 184 13.96 3.45 31.50
CA ASP A 184 12.79 4.24 31.99
C ASP A 184 11.49 3.41 32.14
N THR A 185 11.60 2.09 32.37
CA THR A 185 10.48 1.18 32.65
C THR A 185 10.83 0.19 33.74
N GLU A 186 9.83 -0.52 34.28
CA GLU A 186 10.02 -1.65 35.20
C GLU A 186 10.06 -3.01 34.45
N THR A 187 9.99 -3.00 33.12
CA THR A 187 9.90 -4.18 32.28
C THR A 187 11.29 -4.79 32.09
N LEU A 188 11.43 -6.08 32.36
CA LEU A 188 12.66 -6.81 32.08
C LEU A 188 12.92 -6.86 30.55
N SER A 189 14.21 -6.82 30.20
CA SER A 189 14.66 -6.99 28.82
C SER A 189 14.15 -8.31 28.22
N THR A 190 13.84 -8.26 26.94
CA THR A 190 13.45 -9.44 26.16
C THR A 190 14.64 -10.33 25.77
N GLY A 191 15.86 -9.88 26.03
CA GLY A 191 17.09 -10.48 25.48
C GLY A 191 17.49 -9.93 24.11
N SER A 192 16.73 -8.95 23.59
CA SER A 192 16.93 -8.30 22.29
C SER A 192 16.92 -6.79 22.45
N ALA A 193 18.01 -6.13 22.06
CA ALA A 193 18.09 -4.67 22.03
C ALA A 193 17.03 -4.05 21.09
N LYS A 194 16.78 -4.72 19.97
CA LYS A 194 15.75 -4.38 18.98
C LYS A 194 14.35 -4.39 19.60
N CYS A 195 13.97 -5.51 20.20
CA CYS A 195 12.63 -5.67 20.77
C CYS A 195 12.41 -4.80 22.02
N ASP A 196 13.46 -4.62 22.84
CA ASP A 196 13.42 -3.69 23.98
C ASP A 196 13.14 -2.24 23.53
N ALA A 197 13.76 -1.81 22.42
CA ALA A 197 13.50 -0.50 21.83
C ALA A 197 12.02 -0.34 21.42
N TYR A 198 11.42 -1.36 20.79
CA TYR A 198 10.00 -1.32 20.43
C TYR A 198 9.05 -1.36 21.63
N LEU A 199 9.36 -2.13 22.66
CA LEU A 199 8.56 -2.13 23.89
C LEU A 199 8.67 -0.80 24.64
N TRP A 200 9.84 -0.16 24.63
CA TRP A 200 10.03 1.20 25.11
C TRP A 200 9.14 2.20 24.32
N LEU A 201 9.17 2.10 22.97
CA LEU A 201 8.32 2.92 22.10
C LEU A 201 6.84 2.73 22.41
N LYS A 202 6.40 1.49 22.55
CA LYS A 202 5.04 1.15 22.95
C LYS A 202 4.66 1.85 24.24
N HIS A 203 5.46 1.72 25.28
CA HIS A 203 5.20 2.29 26.61
C HIS A 203 5.10 3.82 26.57
N HIS A 204 6.02 4.50 25.88
CA HIS A 204 6.14 5.96 25.91
C HIS A 204 5.32 6.71 24.87
N TYR A 205 4.93 6.04 23.77
CA TYR A 205 4.30 6.67 22.62
C TYR A 205 2.98 6.03 22.21
N LEU A 206 2.94 4.70 22.02
CA LEU A 206 1.72 4.03 21.56
C LEU A 206 0.68 3.98 22.69
N ASP A 207 1.01 3.46 23.87
CA ASP A 207 0.08 3.34 25.00
C ASP A 207 -0.38 4.68 25.55
N THR A 208 0.39 5.73 25.32
CA THR A 208 0.07 7.10 25.78
C THR A 208 -0.74 7.92 24.78
N GLY A 209 -1.05 7.37 23.60
CA GLY A 209 -1.80 8.07 22.56
C GLY A 209 -1.04 9.22 21.89
N LYS A 210 0.29 9.29 22.00
CA LYS A 210 1.11 10.30 21.30
C LYS A 210 1.21 10.02 19.79
N VAL A 211 0.99 8.79 19.39
CA VAL A 211 0.89 8.36 17.98
C VAL A 211 -0.55 8.03 17.63
N ASP A 212 -0.91 8.11 16.35
CA ASP A 212 -2.20 7.61 15.88
C ASP A 212 -2.10 6.09 15.65
N ALA A 213 -2.69 5.34 16.56
CA ALA A 213 -2.68 3.88 16.52
C ALA A 213 -3.36 3.26 15.27
N ALA A 214 -4.08 4.07 14.48
CA ALA A 214 -4.65 3.62 13.20
C ALA A 214 -3.63 3.55 12.06
N TYR A 215 -2.37 3.96 12.29
CA TYR A 215 -1.31 3.94 11.28
C TYR A 215 -0.06 3.26 11.82
N GLY A 216 0.37 2.21 11.14
CA GLY A 216 1.65 1.54 11.35
C GLY A 216 2.50 1.59 10.08
N ALA A 217 3.81 1.41 10.21
CA ALA A 217 4.71 1.45 9.07
C ALA A 217 5.84 0.42 9.24
N PHE A 218 5.94 -0.50 8.27
CA PHE A 218 7.07 -1.42 8.20
C PHE A 218 8.22 -0.73 7.45
N TYR A 219 9.31 -0.44 8.15
CA TYR A 219 10.47 0.27 7.60
C TYR A 219 11.78 -0.42 8.01
N ILE A 220 12.67 -0.62 7.07
CA ILE A 220 14.01 -1.16 7.30
C ILE A 220 15.06 -0.08 7.05
N ASP A 221 15.99 0.03 7.98
CA ASP A 221 17.11 0.97 7.92
C ASP A 221 18.26 0.48 7.02
N ALA A 222 19.25 1.36 6.87
CA ALA A 222 20.52 1.15 6.18
C ALA A 222 21.27 -0.12 6.57
N TYR A 223 20.97 -0.72 7.74
CA TYR A 223 21.52 -2.02 8.12
C TYR A 223 21.37 -3.06 7.02
N TRP A 224 20.18 -3.18 6.45
CA TRP A 224 19.87 -4.15 5.39
C TRP A 224 20.63 -3.88 4.10
N MET A 225 20.91 -2.62 3.83
CA MET A 225 21.71 -2.23 2.66
C MET A 225 23.21 -2.49 2.85
N LYS A 226 23.68 -2.50 4.11
CA LYS A 226 25.06 -2.85 4.45
C LYS A 226 25.37 -4.34 4.35
N ASP A 227 24.35 -5.20 4.44
CA ASP A 227 24.47 -6.64 4.27
C ASP A 227 23.49 -7.13 3.18
N PRO A 228 23.81 -6.90 1.89
CA PRO A 228 22.95 -7.32 0.78
C PRO A 228 22.71 -8.85 0.76
N ALA A 229 23.66 -9.65 1.24
CA ALA A 229 23.52 -11.10 1.32
C ALA A 229 22.46 -11.53 2.35
N ALA A 230 22.23 -10.73 3.37
CA ALA A 230 21.21 -10.97 4.37
C ALA A 230 19.81 -10.56 3.89
N ALA A 231 19.71 -9.45 3.19
CA ALA A 231 18.44 -8.88 2.74
C ALA A 231 18.12 -9.10 1.25
N GLY A 232 19.14 -9.46 0.46
CA GLY A 232 19.03 -9.62 -0.99
C GLY A 232 19.01 -8.27 -1.74
N PRO A 233 18.91 -8.30 -3.08
CA PRO A 233 18.98 -7.09 -3.90
C PRO A 233 17.72 -6.21 -3.82
N ASN A 234 16.62 -6.74 -3.29
CA ASN A 234 15.31 -6.09 -3.26
C ASN A 234 14.88 -5.82 -1.82
N GLN A 235 15.62 -4.99 -1.10
CA GLN A 235 15.32 -4.58 0.27
C GLN A 235 14.22 -3.53 0.25
N HIS A 236 13.02 -3.98 0.16
CA HIS A 236 11.90 -3.09 -0.01
C HIS A 236 11.01 -3.14 1.19
N THR A 237 10.70 -2.00 1.67
CA THR A 237 9.96 -1.90 2.90
C THR A 237 8.86 -0.88 2.76
N LEU A 238 9.15 0.35 3.04
CA LEU A 238 8.18 1.43 3.06
C LEU A 238 8.45 2.42 1.95
N THR A 239 7.43 2.69 1.17
CA THR A 239 7.35 3.93 0.38
C THR A 239 6.54 4.97 1.14
N ASN A 240 6.69 6.23 0.78
CA ASN A 240 5.99 7.33 1.43
C ASN A 240 6.19 7.42 2.95
N HIS A 241 7.42 7.27 3.38
CA HIS A 241 7.83 7.49 4.77
C HIS A 241 7.27 8.82 5.31
N ASP A 242 7.31 9.87 4.49
CA ASP A 242 6.76 11.20 4.77
C ASP A 242 5.26 11.17 5.15
N PHE A 243 4.45 10.33 4.49
CA PHE A 243 3.03 10.18 4.79
C PHE A 243 2.80 9.60 6.19
N PHE A 244 3.52 8.54 6.52
CA PHE A 244 3.36 7.88 7.82
C PHE A 244 3.86 8.75 8.97
N VAL A 245 4.90 9.56 8.75
CA VAL A 245 5.32 10.60 9.71
C VAL A 245 4.24 11.68 9.86
N ALA A 246 3.65 12.16 8.76
CA ALA A 246 2.55 13.12 8.82
C ALA A 246 1.33 12.57 9.57
N LYS A 247 1.06 11.27 9.46
CA LYS A 247 -0.01 10.56 10.17
C LYS A 247 0.35 10.18 11.61
N ARG A 248 1.54 10.49 12.08
CA ARG A 248 2.04 10.10 13.41
C ARG A 248 1.97 8.60 13.64
N ALA A 249 2.35 7.81 12.64
CA ALA A 249 2.35 6.36 12.70
C ALA A 249 3.41 5.81 13.69
N PHE A 250 3.19 4.59 14.17
CA PHE A 250 4.26 3.81 14.80
C PHE A 250 5.01 3.00 13.75
N PHE A 251 6.34 3.03 13.81
CA PHE A 251 7.21 2.35 12.85
C PHE A 251 7.84 1.11 13.47
N PHE A 252 8.06 0.06 12.66
CA PHE A 252 8.65 -1.21 13.10
C PHE A 252 9.29 -1.98 11.93
N ASP A 253 10.17 -2.97 12.25
CA ASP A 253 10.80 -3.89 11.29
C ASP A 253 10.83 -5.35 11.81
N LEU A 254 9.85 -5.72 12.59
CA LEU A 254 9.78 -7.00 13.30
C LEU A 254 9.42 -8.18 12.38
N ASN A 255 10.12 -9.32 12.54
CA ASN A 255 9.85 -10.56 11.84
C ASN A 255 8.54 -11.22 12.31
N VAL A 256 7.93 -12.00 11.44
CA VAL A 256 6.62 -12.62 11.66
C VAL A 256 6.66 -14.07 12.13
N TRP A 257 7.85 -14.69 12.10
CA TRP A 257 8.04 -16.10 12.45
C TRP A 257 8.42 -16.28 13.92
N ASP A 258 7.95 -17.34 14.55
CA ASP A 258 8.23 -17.65 15.95
C ASP A 258 9.33 -18.71 16.13
N ASP A 259 9.74 -19.34 15.06
CA ASP A 259 10.77 -20.38 15.01
C ASP A 259 12.02 -19.94 14.23
N GLU A 260 12.11 -18.67 13.86
CA GLU A 260 13.27 -18.06 13.22
C GLU A 260 13.87 -16.94 14.04
N VAL A 261 15.18 -16.75 13.88
CA VAL A 261 15.92 -15.60 14.38
C VAL A 261 16.13 -14.62 13.25
N PRO A 262 15.76 -13.34 13.40
CA PRO A 262 15.97 -12.35 12.34
C PRO A 262 17.48 -12.10 12.12
N VAL A 263 17.84 -11.77 10.86
CA VAL A 263 19.26 -11.58 10.50
C VAL A 263 19.88 -10.34 11.09
N ASP A 264 19.08 -9.36 11.47
CA ASP A 264 19.51 -8.12 12.12
C ASP A 264 19.68 -8.24 13.64
N ASP A 265 19.20 -9.33 14.24
CA ASP A 265 19.40 -9.61 15.67
C ASP A 265 19.51 -11.13 15.91
N LYS A 266 20.62 -11.71 15.46
CA LYS A 266 20.87 -13.17 15.48
C LYS A 266 20.98 -13.77 16.88
N THR A 267 21.10 -12.95 17.90
CA THR A 267 21.31 -13.42 19.30
C THR A 267 20.05 -13.37 20.13
N GLN A 268 18.94 -12.85 19.60
CA GLN A 268 17.68 -12.81 20.34
C GLN A 268 17.11 -14.21 20.59
N PRO A 269 16.35 -14.42 21.67
CA PRO A 269 15.57 -15.64 21.85
C PRO A 269 14.56 -15.84 20.71
N LEU A 270 14.36 -17.09 20.28
CA LEU A 270 13.43 -17.41 19.19
C LEU A 270 12.05 -16.81 19.40
N GLY A 271 11.48 -16.28 18.33
CA GLY A 271 10.13 -15.73 18.29
C GLY A 271 9.94 -14.39 19.01
N THR A 272 11.02 -13.76 19.51
CA THR A 272 10.93 -12.49 20.24
C THR A 272 10.38 -11.37 19.35
N ASP A 273 10.80 -11.28 18.09
CA ASP A 273 10.26 -10.31 17.11
C ASP A 273 8.74 -10.48 16.95
N ARG A 274 8.28 -11.71 16.67
CA ARG A 274 6.84 -11.98 16.48
C ARG A 274 6.02 -11.66 17.73
N LYS A 275 6.52 -12.01 18.91
CA LYS A 275 5.88 -11.69 20.19
C LYS A 275 5.77 -10.17 20.38
N THR A 276 6.83 -9.45 20.08
CA THR A 276 6.86 -7.99 20.14
C THR A 276 5.89 -7.36 19.15
N LEU A 277 5.87 -7.83 17.90
CA LEU A 277 4.93 -7.38 16.87
C LEU A 277 3.47 -7.59 17.30
N LYS A 278 3.13 -8.78 17.80
CA LYS A 278 1.78 -9.06 18.35
C LYS A 278 1.42 -8.08 19.48
N THR A 279 2.39 -7.75 20.32
CA THR A 279 2.21 -6.81 21.44
C THR A 279 1.92 -5.39 20.94
N LEU A 280 2.64 -4.92 19.91
CA LEU A 280 2.39 -3.62 19.27
C LEU A 280 1.01 -3.59 18.60
N LEU A 281 0.69 -4.61 17.79
CA LEU A 281 -0.60 -4.70 17.09
C LEU A 281 -1.78 -4.77 18.07
N LEU A 282 -1.65 -5.52 19.16
CA LEU A 282 -2.68 -5.57 20.21
C LEU A 282 -2.86 -4.21 20.89
N SER A 283 -1.77 -3.50 21.17
CA SER A 283 -1.84 -2.16 21.74
C SER A 283 -2.53 -1.19 20.76
N ALA A 284 -2.15 -1.21 19.49
CA ALA A 284 -2.79 -0.41 18.45
C ALA A 284 -4.30 -0.72 18.32
N TYR A 285 -4.67 -1.99 18.32
CA TYR A 285 -6.08 -2.40 18.32
C TYR A 285 -6.85 -1.85 19.53
N ARG A 286 -6.27 -1.95 20.73
CA ARG A 286 -6.91 -1.45 21.97
C ARG A 286 -7.09 0.06 21.97
N GLN A 287 -6.12 0.80 21.45
CA GLN A 287 -6.17 2.27 21.31
C GLN A 287 -7.18 2.70 20.24
N GLY A 288 -7.19 2.02 19.08
CA GLY A 288 -8.08 2.35 17.97
C GLY A 288 -9.53 1.89 18.18
N GLY A 289 -9.73 0.89 19.04
CA GLY A 289 -11.02 0.25 19.27
C GLY A 289 -11.39 -0.81 18.21
N LYS A 290 -12.35 -1.64 18.56
CA LYS A 290 -12.79 -2.78 17.73
C LYS A 290 -13.35 -2.38 16.35
N ASP A 291 -13.78 -1.14 16.22
CA ASP A 291 -14.49 -0.62 15.04
C ASP A 291 -13.57 0.06 14.02
N ARG A 292 -12.26 0.13 14.30
CA ARG A 292 -11.26 0.73 13.41
C ARG A 292 -10.36 -0.32 12.80
N MET A 293 -9.92 -0.02 11.56
CA MET A 293 -8.86 -0.75 10.90
C MET A 293 -7.53 -0.02 11.10
N ILE A 294 -6.43 -0.78 11.19
CA ILE A 294 -5.07 -0.27 11.27
C ILE A 294 -4.46 -0.31 9.87
N HIS A 295 -4.11 0.85 9.34
CA HIS A 295 -3.44 0.99 8.05
C HIS A 295 -1.93 0.80 8.25
N ILE A 296 -1.36 -0.26 7.70
CA ILE A 296 0.07 -0.57 7.78
C ILE A 296 0.70 -0.37 6.40
N GLY A 297 1.65 0.56 6.29
CA GLY A 297 2.46 0.73 5.09
C GLY A 297 3.69 -0.17 5.11
N GLY A 298 4.20 -0.47 3.92
CA GLY A 298 5.40 -1.27 3.76
C GLY A 298 5.15 -2.78 3.74
N PHE A 299 6.20 -3.50 3.41
CA PHE A 299 6.24 -4.97 3.35
C PHE A 299 7.49 -5.48 4.03
N THR A 300 7.45 -6.75 4.43
CA THR A 300 8.68 -7.50 4.69
C THR A 300 9.53 -7.55 3.41
N PRO A 301 10.87 -7.48 3.52
CA PRO A 301 11.77 -7.52 2.38
C PRO A 301 11.55 -8.74 1.50
N TRP A 302 11.74 -8.60 0.20
CA TRP A 302 11.62 -9.70 -0.74
C TRP A 302 12.57 -10.86 -0.46
N ALA A 303 13.74 -10.59 0.13
CA ALA A 303 14.67 -11.62 0.56
C ALA A 303 14.09 -12.58 1.60
N TYR A 304 13.09 -12.11 2.36
CA TYR A 304 12.37 -12.89 3.37
C TYR A 304 10.98 -13.29 2.92
N LYS A 305 10.65 -13.08 1.66
CA LYS A 305 9.31 -13.39 1.13
C LYS A 305 9.01 -14.88 1.20
N TYR A 306 10.02 -15.72 1.02
CA TYR A 306 9.90 -17.18 1.08
C TYR A 306 10.78 -17.69 2.21
N THR A 307 10.23 -18.47 3.09
CA THR A 307 10.96 -19.11 4.16
C THR A 307 11.11 -20.62 3.91
N THR A 308 12.02 -21.32 4.48
CA THR A 308 12.87 -20.86 5.58
C THR A 308 13.90 -19.90 5.02
N HIS A 309 14.08 -18.75 5.61
CA HIS A 309 15.12 -17.84 5.16
C HIS A 309 16.49 -18.42 5.53
N GLY A 310 17.21 -18.92 4.54
CA GLY A 310 18.59 -19.36 4.56
C GLY A 310 19.17 -19.79 5.91
N LYS A 311 19.67 -18.84 6.67
CA LYS A 311 20.39 -19.07 7.94
C LYS A 311 19.53 -18.81 9.20
N ALA A 312 18.26 -18.54 9.05
CA ALA A 312 17.38 -18.18 10.17
C ALA A 312 16.96 -19.40 11.01
N GLY A 313 17.04 -20.61 10.45
CA GLY A 313 16.84 -21.86 11.19
C GLY A 313 15.39 -22.27 11.43
N GLY A 314 14.43 -21.68 10.72
CA GLY A 314 13.01 -22.02 10.86
C GLY A 314 12.69 -23.47 10.48
N GLN A 315 11.63 -23.99 11.07
CA GLN A 315 11.12 -25.35 10.88
C GLN A 315 9.75 -25.40 10.20
N HIS A 316 9.13 -24.24 9.93
CA HIS A 316 7.83 -24.13 9.26
C HIS A 316 7.95 -24.45 7.77
N GLU A 317 6.82 -24.77 7.14
CA GLU A 317 6.75 -24.94 5.69
C GLU A 317 7.06 -23.63 4.95
N GLY A 318 7.58 -23.74 3.73
CA GLY A 318 7.87 -22.60 2.88
C GLY A 318 6.61 -21.81 2.50
N VAL A 319 6.35 -20.71 3.19
CA VAL A 319 5.26 -19.77 2.92
C VAL A 319 5.86 -18.38 2.70
N PRO A 320 5.35 -17.58 1.74
CA PRO A 320 5.80 -16.20 1.59
C PRO A 320 5.63 -15.42 2.90
N THR A 321 6.72 -14.84 3.39
CA THR A 321 6.73 -14.04 4.63
C THR A 321 5.74 -12.87 4.56
N GLU A 322 5.55 -12.30 3.38
CA GLU A 322 4.51 -11.31 3.08
C GLU A 322 3.11 -11.80 3.49
N TRP A 323 2.75 -13.02 3.14
CA TRP A 323 1.43 -13.57 3.45
C TRP A 323 1.26 -13.83 4.95
N GLU A 324 2.32 -14.24 5.64
CA GLU A 324 2.27 -14.42 7.08
C GLU A 324 2.17 -13.06 7.80
N LEU A 325 2.84 -12.01 7.32
CA LEU A 325 2.67 -10.64 7.83
C LEU A 325 1.22 -10.17 7.68
N VAL A 326 0.63 -10.34 6.49
CA VAL A 326 -0.76 -9.97 6.23
C VAL A 326 -1.72 -10.74 7.13
N LYS A 327 -1.52 -12.05 7.26
CA LYS A 327 -2.32 -12.91 8.14
C LYS A 327 -2.25 -12.46 9.59
N LEU A 328 -1.04 -12.17 10.09
CA LEU A 328 -0.82 -11.68 11.44
C LEU A 328 -1.45 -10.30 11.67
N ALA A 329 -1.24 -9.36 10.76
CA ALA A 329 -1.83 -8.02 10.84
C ALA A 329 -3.36 -8.08 10.85
N SER A 330 -3.97 -8.89 9.96
CA SER A 330 -5.42 -9.08 9.87
C SER A 330 -6.02 -9.57 11.17
N ALA A 331 -5.30 -10.44 11.90
CA ALA A 331 -5.73 -10.93 13.20
C ALA A 331 -5.94 -9.81 14.24
N TYR A 332 -5.42 -8.62 13.99
CA TYR A 332 -5.56 -7.42 14.84
C TYR A 332 -6.27 -6.25 14.13
N ASN A 333 -7.12 -6.51 13.15
CA ASN A 333 -7.76 -5.50 12.29
C ASN A 333 -6.77 -4.67 11.46
N GLY A 334 -5.59 -5.19 11.19
CA GLY A 334 -4.62 -4.55 10.31
C GLY A 334 -4.89 -4.89 8.83
N PHE A 335 -4.67 -3.93 7.95
CA PHE A 335 -4.54 -4.15 6.51
C PHE A 335 -3.27 -3.46 6.00
N ILE A 336 -2.73 -3.98 4.91
CA ILE A 336 -1.52 -3.46 4.28
C ILE A 336 -1.92 -2.85 2.94
N ASP A 337 -1.35 -1.71 2.59
CA ASP A 337 -1.46 -1.14 1.24
C ASP A 337 -0.16 -1.29 0.46
N GLY A 338 0.39 -2.42 0.57
CA GLY A 338 1.62 -3.03 0.12
C GLY A 338 2.57 -2.18 -0.74
N ASP A 339 3.82 -2.16 -0.31
CA ASP A 339 4.91 -1.60 -1.10
C ASP A 339 6.08 -2.58 -1.09
N ALA A 340 6.50 -3.04 -2.24
CA ALA A 340 7.58 -4.01 -2.36
C ALA A 340 8.60 -3.56 -3.40
N LEU A 341 8.88 -2.27 -3.47
CA LEU A 341 9.78 -1.67 -4.42
C LEU A 341 10.94 -0.97 -3.73
N GLY A 342 11.99 -0.73 -4.47
CA GLY A 342 13.28 -0.27 -3.99
C GLY A 342 13.31 1.02 -3.18
N PHE A 343 14.51 1.40 -2.85
CA PHE A 343 14.92 2.55 -2.05
C PHE A 343 14.17 3.86 -2.37
N ALA A 344 13.87 4.11 -3.66
CA ALA A 344 13.19 5.31 -4.13
C ALA A 344 11.90 4.94 -4.87
N ALA A 345 10.98 4.26 -4.21
CA ALA A 345 9.81 3.73 -4.88
C ALA A 345 8.67 4.74 -5.03
N MET A 346 8.43 5.59 -4.04
CA MET A 346 7.48 6.69 -4.09
C MET A 346 7.82 7.75 -3.05
N ALA A 347 7.61 9.01 -3.40
CA ALA A 347 7.73 10.16 -2.52
C ALA A 347 6.44 10.98 -2.49
N ASN A 348 6.40 12.02 -1.65
CA ASN A 348 5.38 13.06 -1.66
C ASN A 348 3.95 12.66 -1.26
N ALA A 349 3.70 11.51 -0.65
CA ALA A 349 2.34 11.17 -0.28
C ALA A 349 1.77 12.10 0.81
N SER A 350 2.62 12.67 1.68
CA SER A 350 2.21 13.74 2.60
C SER A 350 1.78 15.03 1.88
N PHE A 351 2.33 15.28 0.69
CA PHE A 351 1.89 16.37 -0.18
C PHE A 351 0.58 16.02 -0.89
N TYR A 352 0.53 14.82 -1.49
CA TYR A 352 -0.63 14.37 -2.27
C TYR A 352 -1.89 14.16 -1.43
N MET A 353 -1.81 13.86 -0.14
CA MET A 353 -2.99 13.69 0.72
C MET A 353 -3.88 14.95 0.81
N HIS A 354 -3.40 16.11 0.33
CA HIS A 354 -4.16 17.35 0.20
C HIS A 354 -4.82 17.56 -1.15
N PHE A 355 -4.68 16.60 -2.07
CA PHE A 355 -5.32 16.67 -3.38
C PHE A 355 -6.85 16.67 -3.25
N PRO A 356 -7.56 17.62 -3.92
CA PRO A 356 -9.00 17.77 -3.79
C PRO A 356 -9.76 16.72 -4.60
N LEU A 357 -10.04 15.57 -3.99
CA LEU A 357 -10.86 14.53 -4.62
C LEU A 357 -12.31 14.96 -4.81
N LYS A 358 -12.96 14.50 -5.88
CA LYS A 358 -14.41 14.58 -6.05
C LYS A 358 -15.14 13.75 -4.98
N LYS A 359 -16.37 14.13 -4.67
CA LYS A 359 -17.21 13.37 -3.75
C LYS A 359 -17.54 11.97 -4.29
N LYS A 360 -17.72 11.83 -5.60
CA LYS A 360 -18.05 10.58 -6.30
C LYS A 360 -17.39 10.50 -7.67
N TYR A 361 -16.99 9.28 -8.04
CA TYR A 361 -16.50 8.89 -9.36
C TYR A 361 -17.40 7.77 -9.90
N PRO A 362 -18.55 8.10 -10.51
CA PRO A 362 -19.54 7.10 -10.91
C PRO A 362 -18.99 6.17 -12.00
N GLN A 363 -19.41 4.94 -11.97
CA GLN A 363 -19.08 3.93 -12.96
C GLN A 363 -20.37 3.16 -13.31
N PRO A 364 -20.81 3.18 -14.59
CA PRO A 364 -22.07 2.58 -14.97
C PRO A 364 -22.03 1.06 -14.88
N TRP A 365 -23.18 0.44 -14.60
CA TRP A 365 -23.39 -1.00 -14.69
C TRP A 365 -24.34 -1.31 -15.85
N VAL A 366 -24.20 -2.49 -16.46
CA VAL A 366 -25.03 -2.93 -17.57
C VAL A 366 -26.44 -3.33 -17.09
N THR A 367 -27.46 -2.99 -17.86
CA THR A 367 -28.83 -3.44 -17.62
C THR A 367 -29.17 -4.71 -18.40
N ARG A 368 -30.21 -5.45 -17.94
CA ARG A 368 -30.68 -6.64 -18.69
C ARG A 368 -31.15 -6.30 -20.10
N GLY A 369 -31.79 -5.13 -20.31
CA GLY A 369 -32.17 -4.68 -21.64
C GLY A 369 -30.97 -4.53 -22.57
N GLN A 370 -29.91 -3.86 -22.10
CA GLN A 370 -28.68 -3.72 -22.87
C GLN A 370 -28.00 -5.07 -23.19
N LEU A 371 -28.09 -6.05 -22.29
CA LEU A 371 -27.60 -7.41 -22.58
C LEU A 371 -28.46 -8.12 -23.63
N ALA A 372 -29.78 -7.97 -23.60
CA ALA A 372 -30.69 -8.50 -24.60
C ALA A 372 -30.47 -7.87 -25.98
N ASP A 373 -30.36 -6.53 -26.05
CA ASP A 373 -30.10 -5.77 -27.27
C ASP A 373 -28.76 -6.18 -27.93
N ARG A 374 -27.79 -6.58 -27.12
CA ARG A 374 -26.48 -7.07 -27.57
C ARG A 374 -26.48 -8.57 -27.92
N GLY A 375 -27.63 -9.27 -27.80
CA GLY A 375 -27.76 -10.69 -28.12
C GLY A 375 -27.16 -11.66 -27.08
N TYR A 376 -26.85 -11.19 -25.88
CA TYR A 376 -26.33 -12.03 -24.81
C TYR A 376 -27.43 -12.77 -24.02
N LEU A 377 -28.69 -12.42 -24.22
CA LEU A 377 -29.81 -13.12 -23.59
C LEU A 377 -30.71 -13.74 -24.65
N THR A 378 -31.21 -14.92 -24.36
CA THR A 378 -32.30 -15.58 -25.12
C THR A 378 -33.65 -14.90 -24.82
N ALA A 379 -34.67 -15.22 -25.58
CA ALA A 379 -36.02 -14.64 -25.41
C ALA A 379 -36.64 -14.95 -24.03
N ASP A 380 -36.24 -16.07 -23.41
CA ASP A 380 -36.65 -16.45 -22.03
C ASP A 380 -35.72 -15.85 -20.94
N GLY A 381 -34.80 -14.99 -21.31
CA GLY A 381 -33.92 -14.23 -20.43
C GLY A 381 -32.76 -15.03 -19.83
N ARG A 382 -32.40 -16.16 -20.41
CA ARG A 382 -31.20 -16.94 -20.09
C ARG A 382 -29.99 -16.43 -20.84
N VAL A 383 -28.78 -16.79 -20.37
CA VAL A 383 -27.56 -16.46 -21.08
C VAL A 383 -27.48 -17.20 -22.42
N ASN A 384 -27.32 -16.46 -23.50
CA ASN A 384 -27.09 -16.98 -24.83
C ASN A 384 -25.58 -17.16 -25.09
N PHE A 385 -25.10 -18.38 -24.95
CA PHE A 385 -23.67 -18.67 -25.19
C PHE A 385 -23.35 -18.79 -26.67
N ASP A 386 -24.25 -19.32 -27.47
CA ASP A 386 -23.99 -19.62 -28.90
C ASP A 386 -22.64 -20.36 -29.09
N GLY A 387 -22.35 -21.30 -28.21
CA GLY A 387 -21.11 -22.07 -28.17
C GLY A 387 -19.88 -21.27 -27.75
N ARG A 388 -20.01 -20.06 -27.22
CA ARG A 388 -18.92 -19.19 -26.76
C ARG A 388 -18.54 -19.48 -25.31
N GLU A 389 -17.27 -19.23 -25.01
CA GLU A 389 -16.69 -19.17 -23.65
C GLU A 389 -16.37 -17.72 -23.32
N PHE A 390 -16.79 -17.24 -22.17
CA PHE A 390 -16.59 -15.85 -21.77
C PHE A 390 -15.38 -15.70 -20.85
N ILE A 391 -14.49 -14.77 -21.20
CA ILE A 391 -13.31 -14.48 -20.39
C ILE A 391 -13.27 -13.03 -19.94
N ILE A 392 -12.53 -12.78 -18.85
CA ILE A 392 -12.18 -11.46 -18.37
C ILE A 392 -10.71 -11.43 -17.95
N PHE A 393 -10.04 -10.29 -18.17
CA PHE A 393 -8.68 -10.06 -17.72
C PHE A 393 -8.65 -9.18 -16.48
N TYR A 394 -8.09 -9.72 -15.39
CA TYR A 394 -7.70 -8.95 -14.22
C TYR A 394 -6.34 -8.30 -14.51
N VAL A 395 -6.32 -6.97 -14.60
CA VAL A 395 -5.11 -6.16 -14.74
C VAL A 395 -4.66 -5.77 -13.34
N GLY A 396 -3.77 -6.55 -12.77
CA GLY A 396 -3.45 -6.51 -11.35
C GLY A 396 -2.11 -5.91 -10.97
N ASP A 397 -1.88 -5.95 -9.66
CA ASP A 397 -0.77 -5.41 -8.88
C ASP A 397 -0.73 -3.86 -8.81
N TYR A 398 -1.87 -3.21 -9.04
CA TYR A 398 -2.03 -1.77 -8.78
C TYR A 398 -2.73 -1.49 -7.44
N ASP A 399 -2.58 -2.41 -6.48
CA ASP A 399 -2.97 -2.29 -5.08
C ASP A 399 -1.93 -1.53 -4.25
N ALA A 400 -0.66 -1.55 -4.68
CA ALA A 400 0.44 -0.85 -4.03
C ALA A 400 0.63 0.57 -4.57
N ALA A 401 0.83 1.52 -3.66
CA ALA A 401 1.04 2.93 -4.00
C ALA A 401 2.20 3.13 -4.97
N ALA A 402 3.32 2.43 -4.76
CA ALA A 402 4.50 2.54 -5.59
C ALA A 402 4.27 2.09 -7.03
N TRP A 403 3.51 1.02 -7.26
CA TRP A 403 3.17 0.54 -8.60
C TRP A 403 2.26 1.52 -9.35
N VAL A 404 1.22 2.05 -8.69
CA VAL A 404 0.38 3.10 -9.27
C VAL A 404 1.20 4.35 -9.58
N TYR A 405 2.12 4.71 -8.70
CA TYR A 405 2.94 5.90 -8.86
C TYR A 405 3.92 5.80 -10.05
N GLN A 406 4.67 4.70 -10.14
CA GLN A 406 5.76 4.55 -11.10
C GLN A 406 5.33 3.97 -12.44
N TRP A 407 4.43 2.99 -12.45
CA TRP A 407 4.10 2.24 -13.66
C TRP A 407 2.91 2.82 -14.43
N MET A 408 1.93 3.38 -13.73
CA MET A 408 0.75 3.94 -14.40
C MET A 408 1.08 4.99 -15.44
N PRO A 409 2.05 5.89 -15.29
CA PRO A 409 2.40 6.81 -16.38
C PRO A 409 2.69 6.11 -17.71
N ALA A 410 3.46 5.02 -17.69
CA ALA A 410 3.84 4.27 -18.90
C ALA A 410 2.75 3.30 -19.41
N VAL A 411 1.87 2.86 -18.52
CA VAL A 411 0.80 1.90 -18.83
C VAL A 411 -0.48 2.61 -19.24
N TRP A 412 -0.87 3.62 -18.47
CA TRP A 412 -2.13 4.33 -18.67
C TRP A 412 -2.11 5.26 -19.90
N ASP A 413 -0.98 5.90 -20.16
CA ASP A 413 -0.80 6.77 -21.32
C ASP A 413 -0.45 6.00 -22.62
N HIS A 414 -0.48 4.64 -22.57
CA HIS A 414 -0.16 3.81 -23.72
C HIS A 414 -1.23 3.97 -24.84
N PRO A 415 -0.83 4.13 -26.13
CA PRO A 415 -1.75 4.38 -27.25
C PRO A 415 -2.72 3.22 -27.56
N ASP A 416 -2.44 2.03 -27.06
CA ASP A 416 -3.33 0.87 -27.21
C ASP A 416 -4.36 0.74 -26.09
N ARG A 417 -4.32 1.59 -25.07
CA ARG A 417 -5.35 1.63 -24.02
C ARG A 417 -6.71 1.99 -24.61
N GLY A 418 -7.74 1.33 -24.12
CA GLY A 418 -9.11 1.57 -24.59
C GLY A 418 -9.48 0.86 -25.89
N LYS A 419 -8.57 0.12 -26.55
CA LYS A 419 -8.89 -0.66 -27.76
C LYS A 419 -9.70 -1.91 -27.47
N ILE A 420 -9.56 -2.49 -26.30
CA ILE A 420 -10.30 -3.66 -25.83
C ILE A 420 -10.76 -3.41 -24.38
N PRO A 421 -11.80 -4.11 -23.88
CA PRO A 421 -12.22 -3.99 -22.51
C PRO A 421 -11.19 -4.59 -21.56
N LEU A 422 -10.87 -3.85 -20.48
CA LEU A 422 -9.96 -4.30 -19.42
C LEU A 422 -10.54 -3.98 -18.04
N MET A 423 -10.41 -4.92 -17.10
CA MET A 423 -10.73 -4.73 -15.70
C MET A 423 -9.46 -4.28 -14.96
N TRP A 424 -9.36 -2.98 -14.71
CA TRP A 424 -8.27 -2.37 -13.95
C TRP A 424 -8.50 -2.55 -12.45
N CYS A 425 -7.62 -3.27 -11.80
CA CYS A 425 -7.77 -3.58 -10.40
C CYS A 425 -6.80 -2.77 -9.55
N ILE A 426 -7.33 -1.80 -8.83
CA ILE A 426 -6.60 -0.87 -7.98
C ILE A 426 -7.22 -0.84 -6.59
N SER A 427 -6.41 -0.62 -5.56
CA SER A 427 -6.95 -0.45 -4.21
C SER A 427 -7.48 0.97 -3.99
N PRO A 428 -8.77 1.16 -3.63
CA PRO A 428 -9.31 2.49 -3.40
C PRO A 428 -8.72 3.18 -2.17
N VAL A 429 -8.07 2.46 -1.26
CA VAL A 429 -7.38 3.05 -0.10
C VAL A 429 -6.19 3.93 -0.53
N LEU A 430 -5.70 3.75 -1.75
CA LEU A 430 -4.65 4.60 -2.33
C LEU A 430 -5.08 6.06 -2.49
N GLU A 431 -6.38 6.39 -2.35
CA GLU A 431 -6.82 7.78 -2.21
C GLU A 431 -6.14 8.54 -1.06
N ARG A 432 -5.57 7.82 -0.10
CA ARG A 432 -4.84 8.41 1.03
C ARG A 432 -3.42 8.83 0.67
N ARG A 433 -2.77 8.11 -0.25
CA ARG A 433 -1.35 8.28 -0.60
C ARG A 433 -1.12 8.78 -2.03
N ALA A 434 -1.93 8.33 -2.98
CA ALA A 434 -1.82 8.67 -4.41
C ALA A 434 -3.17 9.16 -5.00
N PRO A 435 -3.90 10.09 -4.34
CA PRO A 435 -5.22 10.53 -4.79
C PRO A 435 -5.20 11.13 -6.19
N MET A 436 -4.13 11.87 -6.54
CA MET A 436 -3.97 12.49 -7.86
C MET A 436 -3.87 11.46 -8.97
N ALA A 437 -3.26 10.29 -8.71
CA ALA A 437 -3.17 9.22 -9.69
C ALA A 437 -4.55 8.58 -9.91
N LEU A 438 -5.27 8.25 -8.84
CA LEU A 438 -6.62 7.70 -8.95
C LEU A 438 -7.58 8.66 -9.67
N ASP A 439 -7.53 9.96 -9.36
CA ASP A 439 -8.33 10.97 -10.07
C ASP A 439 -7.95 11.00 -11.55
N TYR A 440 -6.66 10.99 -11.88
CA TYR A 440 -6.18 10.96 -13.26
C TYR A 440 -6.73 9.75 -14.03
N LEU A 441 -6.63 8.56 -13.47
CA LEU A 441 -7.15 7.33 -14.07
C LEU A 441 -8.66 7.45 -14.32
N ARG A 442 -9.44 7.87 -13.34
CA ARG A 442 -10.90 7.95 -13.42
C ARG A 442 -11.37 9.07 -14.36
N ARG A 443 -10.64 10.17 -14.43
CA ARG A 443 -10.97 11.34 -15.29
C ARG A 443 -10.67 11.08 -16.76
N THR A 444 -9.69 10.22 -17.06
CA THR A 444 -9.23 9.93 -18.42
C THR A 444 -9.61 8.52 -18.91
N ALA A 445 -10.44 7.81 -18.15
CA ALA A 445 -10.94 6.49 -18.51
C ALA A 445 -11.76 6.53 -19.81
N THR A 446 -11.59 5.51 -20.64
CA THR A 446 -12.41 5.25 -21.83
C THR A 446 -13.59 4.34 -21.46
N ARG A 447 -14.51 4.11 -22.41
CA ARG A 447 -15.62 3.15 -22.25
C ARG A 447 -15.15 1.70 -22.03
N ASN A 448 -13.92 1.37 -22.41
CA ASN A 448 -13.34 0.05 -22.28
C ASN A 448 -12.50 -0.13 -21.01
N ASP A 449 -12.35 0.94 -20.21
CA ASP A 449 -11.65 0.88 -18.92
C ASP A 449 -12.68 0.75 -17.81
N TYR A 450 -12.67 -0.38 -17.12
CA TYR A 450 -13.51 -0.62 -15.95
C TYR A 450 -12.65 -0.86 -14.72
N PHE A 451 -13.05 -0.31 -13.59
CA PHE A 451 -12.31 -0.42 -12.34
C PHE A 451 -12.99 -1.37 -11.36
N ALA A 452 -12.24 -2.32 -10.83
CA ALA A 452 -12.58 -3.15 -9.69
C ALA A 452 -11.53 -2.94 -8.60
N THR A 453 -11.77 -3.46 -7.40
CA THR A 453 -10.71 -3.46 -6.41
C THR A 453 -9.74 -4.60 -6.64
N SER A 454 -8.49 -4.36 -6.33
CA SER A 454 -7.47 -5.37 -6.15
C SER A 454 -7.62 -6.04 -4.76
N ASP A 455 -6.63 -6.67 -4.34
CA ASP A 455 -6.41 -7.48 -3.15
C ASP A 455 -7.36 -7.23 -1.98
N ASN A 456 -8.33 -8.11 -1.87
CA ASN A 456 -9.27 -8.23 -0.75
C ASN A 456 -10.23 -7.05 -0.51
N GLY A 457 -10.11 -5.95 -1.26
CA GLY A 457 -11.01 -4.81 -1.11
C GLY A 457 -10.25 -3.47 -0.99
N ALA A 458 -10.51 -2.70 0.06
CA ALA A 458 -9.85 -1.42 0.29
C ALA A 458 -8.54 -1.58 1.10
N GLY A 459 -7.65 -2.45 0.65
CA GLY A 459 -6.38 -2.79 1.27
C GLY A 459 -6.18 -4.30 1.37
N TYR A 460 -4.92 -4.72 1.47
CA TYR A 460 -4.54 -6.12 1.53
C TYR A 460 -4.65 -6.66 2.97
N LEU A 461 -5.58 -7.55 3.19
CA LEU A 461 -5.74 -8.34 4.42
C LEU A 461 -6.31 -9.72 4.09
N ASN A 462 -6.25 -10.65 5.02
CA ASN A 462 -6.94 -11.93 4.90
C ASN A 462 -8.29 -11.86 5.63
N PRO A 463 -9.41 -11.78 4.91
CA PRO A 463 -10.72 -11.57 5.54
C PRO A 463 -11.14 -12.73 6.45
N GLY A 464 -10.69 -13.95 6.17
CA GLY A 464 -10.90 -15.10 7.05
C GLY A 464 -10.31 -14.94 8.44
N MET A 465 -9.24 -14.12 8.59
CA MET A 465 -8.63 -13.82 9.89
C MET A 465 -9.43 -12.80 10.72
N LEU A 466 -10.45 -12.16 10.14
CA LEU A 466 -11.39 -11.29 10.85
C LEU A 466 -12.59 -12.06 11.41
N GLN A 467 -12.82 -13.30 10.93
CA GLN A 467 -13.92 -14.16 11.35
C GLN A 467 -13.62 -14.84 12.70
N GLU A 468 -14.67 -15.17 13.45
CA GLU A 468 -14.53 -15.96 14.66
C GLU A 468 -14.50 -17.47 14.34
N PRO A 469 -13.72 -18.25 15.11
CA PRO A 469 -12.79 -17.84 16.16
C PRO A 469 -11.49 -17.27 15.59
N ARG A 470 -10.99 -16.16 16.18
CA ARG A 470 -9.72 -15.54 15.76
C ARG A 470 -8.54 -16.20 16.47
N ALA A 471 -8.05 -17.30 15.93
CA ALA A 471 -7.05 -18.17 16.56
C ALA A 471 -5.74 -17.47 17.01
N ILE A 472 -5.27 -16.42 16.27
CA ILE A 472 -4.03 -15.72 16.61
C ILE A 472 -4.23 -14.70 17.74
N SER A 473 -5.33 -13.96 17.74
CA SER A 473 -5.53 -12.79 18.61
C SER A 473 -6.57 -12.98 19.70
N ALA A 474 -7.48 -13.94 19.54
CA ALA A 474 -8.66 -14.12 20.38
C ALA A 474 -9.55 -12.86 20.52
N LEU A 475 -9.46 -11.95 19.55
CA LEU A 475 -10.25 -10.72 19.53
C LEU A 475 -11.66 -10.99 18.97
N PRO A 476 -12.65 -10.12 19.27
CA PRO A 476 -13.98 -10.19 18.66
C PRO A 476 -13.93 -10.05 17.13
N CYS A 477 -14.99 -10.51 16.45
CA CYS A 477 -15.14 -10.43 15.00
C CYS A 477 -14.83 -9.04 14.44
N GLY A 478 -13.98 -8.98 13.41
CA GLY A 478 -13.52 -7.73 12.76
C GLY A 478 -14.24 -7.41 11.45
N LEU A 479 -15.18 -8.25 10.99
CA LEU A 479 -15.85 -8.11 9.68
C LEU A 479 -16.63 -6.80 9.57
N ASP A 480 -17.29 -6.36 10.65
CA ASP A 480 -18.00 -5.08 10.65
C ASP A 480 -17.07 -3.87 10.51
N ALA A 481 -15.92 -3.90 11.16
CA ALA A 481 -14.91 -2.87 11.00
C ALA A 481 -14.41 -2.81 9.55
N TRP A 482 -14.20 -3.96 8.93
CA TRP A 482 -13.81 -4.07 7.52
C TRP A 482 -14.87 -3.53 6.57
N ALA A 483 -16.12 -3.91 6.74
CA ALA A 483 -17.20 -3.39 5.91
C ALA A 483 -17.36 -1.87 6.03
N ARG A 484 -17.33 -1.31 7.26
CA ARG A 484 -17.36 0.14 7.48
C ARG A 484 -16.16 0.86 6.85
N HIS A 485 -15.00 0.21 6.80
CA HIS A 485 -13.82 0.73 6.13
C HIS A 485 -13.98 0.74 4.60
N CYS A 486 -14.47 -0.36 4.00
CA CYS A 486 -14.60 -0.51 2.55
C CYS A 486 -15.73 0.33 1.94
N GLN A 487 -16.91 0.34 2.57
CA GLN A 487 -18.13 0.94 2.02
C GLN A 487 -17.95 2.38 1.50
N PRO A 488 -17.43 3.35 2.27
CA PRO A 488 -17.30 4.74 1.80
C PRO A 488 -16.32 4.87 0.63
N LEU A 489 -15.27 4.06 0.59
CA LEU A 489 -14.29 4.04 -0.48
C LEU A 489 -14.89 3.48 -1.77
N TYR A 490 -15.60 2.36 -1.69
CA TYR A 490 -16.31 1.80 -2.84
C TYR A 490 -17.37 2.76 -3.39
N GLN A 491 -18.14 3.39 -2.50
CA GLN A 491 -19.15 4.38 -2.90
C GLN A 491 -18.54 5.60 -3.59
N ARG A 492 -17.43 6.13 -3.07
CA ARG A 492 -16.73 7.26 -3.71
C ARG A 492 -16.24 6.90 -5.09
N TRP A 493 -15.60 5.76 -5.24
CA TRP A 493 -14.98 5.35 -6.50
C TRP A 493 -15.91 4.59 -7.45
N GLY A 494 -17.18 4.38 -7.08
CA GLY A 494 -18.19 3.67 -7.89
C GLY A 494 -17.82 2.20 -8.12
N LEU A 495 -17.16 1.58 -7.14
CA LEU A 495 -16.72 0.20 -7.22
C LEU A 495 -17.80 -0.73 -6.67
N THR A 496 -17.97 -1.90 -7.29
CA THR A 496 -18.97 -2.89 -6.90
C THR A 496 -18.46 -4.32 -7.04
N VAL A 497 -17.20 -4.48 -7.45
CA VAL A 497 -16.54 -5.78 -7.61
C VAL A 497 -15.21 -5.78 -6.88
N THR A 498 -14.94 -6.83 -6.08
CA THR A 498 -13.61 -7.16 -5.59
C THR A 498 -12.97 -8.16 -6.55
N GLY A 499 -12.03 -7.67 -7.36
CA GLY A 499 -11.47 -8.42 -8.48
C GLY A 499 -10.56 -9.57 -8.08
N PHE A 500 -10.06 -9.58 -6.83
CA PHE A 500 -9.24 -10.65 -6.29
C PHE A 500 -9.28 -10.67 -4.75
N VAL A 501 -9.57 -11.83 -4.16
CA VAL A 501 -9.45 -12.08 -2.72
C VAL A 501 -8.34 -13.10 -2.50
N ILE A 502 -7.22 -12.63 -1.94
CA ILE A 502 -6.05 -13.45 -1.61
C ILE A 502 -6.28 -14.10 -0.25
N ASP A 503 -6.77 -15.32 -0.25
CA ASP A 503 -7.10 -16.09 0.96
C ASP A 503 -6.47 -17.50 0.99
N GLY A 504 -5.53 -17.80 0.08
CA GLY A 504 -4.97 -19.14 -0.11
C GLY A 504 -4.27 -19.74 1.12
N TYR A 505 -3.67 -18.90 1.98
CA TYR A 505 -2.96 -19.32 3.20
C TYR A 505 -3.64 -18.84 4.50
N ALA A 506 -4.90 -18.51 4.43
CA ALA A 506 -5.73 -18.09 5.56
C ALA A 506 -7.06 -18.88 5.53
N PRO A 507 -7.86 -18.86 6.60
CA PRO A 507 -9.20 -19.38 6.53
C PRO A 507 -10.00 -18.72 5.40
N GLY A 508 -10.70 -19.51 4.59
CA GLY A 508 -11.60 -19.00 3.56
C GLY A 508 -12.80 -18.25 4.13
N LEU A 509 -13.55 -17.60 3.26
CA LEU A 509 -14.77 -16.87 3.65
C LEU A 509 -15.88 -17.84 4.08
N ASN A 510 -16.33 -17.72 5.32
CA ASN A 510 -17.56 -18.35 5.80
C ASN A 510 -18.81 -17.51 5.41
N PRO A 511 -20.05 -17.92 5.70
CA PRO A 511 -21.24 -17.13 5.39
C PRO A 511 -21.20 -15.69 5.91
N ALA A 512 -20.71 -15.45 7.13
CA ALA A 512 -20.59 -14.10 7.69
C ALA A 512 -19.55 -13.26 6.93
N GLY A 513 -18.47 -13.87 6.46
CA GLY A 513 -17.50 -13.23 5.58
C GLY A 513 -18.11 -12.84 4.24
N LEU A 514 -18.91 -13.71 3.64
CA LEU A 514 -19.65 -13.43 2.39
C LEU A 514 -20.69 -12.32 2.60
N ASP A 515 -21.44 -12.32 3.71
CA ASP A 515 -22.37 -11.24 4.09
C ASP A 515 -21.63 -9.89 4.22
N CYS A 516 -20.43 -9.90 4.78
CA CYS A 516 -19.60 -8.71 4.87
C CYS A 516 -19.28 -8.14 3.48
N TYR A 517 -18.83 -8.99 2.55
CA TYR A 517 -18.49 -8.56 1.18
C TYR A 517 -19.73 -8.12 0.39
N ALA A 518 -20.88 -8.77 0.57
CA ALA A 518 -22.13 -8.37 -0.09
C ALA A 518 -22.57 -6.93 0.25
N ARG A 519 -22.06 -6.34 1.34
CA ARG A 519 -22.35 -4.95 1.73
C ARG A 519 -21.65 -3.91 0.85
N PHE A 520 -20.57 -4.25 0.14
CA PHE A 520 -19.79 -3.30 -0.68
C PHE A 520 -19.41 -3.86 -2.05
N SER A 521 -19.23 -5.16 -2.21
CA SER A 521 -18.94 -5.85 -3.48
C SER A 521 -20.20 -6.48 -4.09
N THR A 522 -21.24 -5.69 -4.25
CA THR A 522 -22.59 -6.16 -4.61
C THR A 522 -22.66 -6.89 -5.95
N ASN A 523 -21.70 -6.67 -6.85
CA ASN A 523 -21.70 -7.25 -8.20
C ASN A 523 -20.67 -8.37 -8.39
N GLY A 524 -19.89 -8.71 -7.35
CA GLY A 524 -19.08 -9.93 -7.39
C GLY A 524 -17.78 -9.88 -6.61
N ILE A 525 -17.29 -11.07 -6.28
CA ILE A 525 -15.95 -11.28 -5.68
C ILE A 525 -15.23 -12.42 -6.37
N VAL A 526 -13.89 -12.41 -6.31
CA VAL A 526 -13.03 -13.40 -6.94
C VAL A 526 -12.03 -13.98 -5.93
N PRO A 527 -12.43 -14.93 -5.07
CA PRO A 527 -11.53 -15.53 -4.08
C PRO A 527 -10.70 -16.68 -4.66
N GLN A 528 -9.55 -16.95 -4.05
CA GLN A 528 -8.76 -18.16 -4.32
C GLN A 528 -9.44 -19.42 -3.77
N GLN A 529 -10.00 -19.33 -2.56
CA GLN A 529 -10.78 -20.41 -1.95
C GLN A 529 -12.26 -20.28 -2.30
N ILE A 530 -12.84 -21.38 -2.77
CA ILE A 530 -14.23 -21.40 -3.22
C ILE A 530 -15.17 -21.69 -2.05
N PRO A 531 -16.15 -20.83 -1.78
CA PRO A 531 -17.18 -21.12 -0.79
C PRO A 531 -18.16 -22.20 -1.27
N ALA A 532 -19.01 -22.65 -0.37
CA ALA A 532 -20.03 -23.67 -0.67
C ALA A 532 -21.06 -23.24 -1.73
N SER A 533 -21.22 -21.94 -1.95
CA SER A 533 -22.11 -21.38 -2.99
C SER A 533 -21.36 -20.33 -3.81
N LEU A 534 -21.55 -20.40 -5.14
CA LEU A 534 -21.04 -19.40 -6.10
C LEU A 534 -22.01 -18.21 -6.28
N LEU A 535 -23.16 -18.22 -5.62
CA LEU A 535 -24.10 -17.11 -5.57
C LEU A 535 -24.52 -16.90 -4.12
N HIS A 536 -24.07 -15.81 -3.49
CA HIS A 536 -24.42 -15.45 -2.13
C HIS A 536 -25.41 -14.27 -2.13
N GLY A 537 -26.69 -14.56 -1.89
CA GLY A 537 -27.74 -13.61 -2.23
C GLY A 537 -27.70 -13.29 -3.72
N ASP A 538 -27.42 -12.03 -4.04
CA ASP A 538 -27.25 -11.55 -5.42
C ASP A 538 -25.77 -11.37 -5.83
N MET A 539 -24.84 -11.59 -4.93
CA MET A 539 -23.41 -11.44 -5.20
C MET A 539 -22.84 -12.73 -5.83
N PRO A 540 -22.39 -12.70 -7.09
CA PRO A 540 -21.71 -13.83 -7.71
C PRO A 540 -20.30 -13.97 -7.17
N VAL A 541 -19.84 -15.22 -7.01
CA VAL A 541 -18.50 -15.59 -6.56
C VAL A 541 -17.86 -16.42 -7.66
N ILE A 542 -16.84 -15.89 -8.31
CA ILE A 542 -16.07 -16.61 -9.32
C ILE A 542 -14.72 -17.01 -8.76
N ARG A 543 -14.30 -18.24 -9.01
CA ARG A 543 -12.97 -18.69 -8.59
C ARG A 543 -11.86 -17.90 -9.30
N ALA A 544 -10.88 -17.42 -8.54
CA ALA A 544 -9.64 -16.91 -9.12
C ALA A 544 -9.01 -17.95 -10.05
N GLY A 545 -8.66 -17.54 -11.26
CA GLY A 545 -8.10 -18.41 -12.28
C GLY A 545 -6.57 -18.45 -12.20
N TYR A 546 -5.94 -18.43 -13.38
CA TYR A 546 -4.50 -18.60 -13.52
C TYR A 546 -3.80 -17.29 -13.86
N ASP A 547 -2.57 -17.17 -13.38
CA ASP A 547 -1.63 -16.18 -13.88
C ASP A 547 -1.21 -16.53 -15.30
N LEU A 548 -1.35 -15.56 -16.19
CA LEU A 548 -0.99 -15.76 -17.59
C LEU A 548 0.53 -15.63 -17.79
N PRO A 549 1.13 -16.51 -18.61
CA PRO A 549 2.54 -16.37 -19.00
C PRO A 549 2.84 -15.02 -19.66
N HIS A 550 4.12 -14.61 -19.61
CA HIS A 550 4.55 -13.35 -20.20
C HIS A 550 4.44 -13.33 -21.73
N GLU A 551 4.73 -14.46 -22.37
CA GLU A 551 4.69 -14.60 -23.83
C GLU A 551 3.25 -14.77 -24.31
N VAL A 552 2.85 -13.93 -25.27
CA VAL A 552 1.49 -13.89 -25.80
C VAL A 552 1.02 -15.26 -26.33
N ASP A 553 1.88 -15.99 -27.04
CA ASP A 553 1.54 -17.29 -27.62
C ASP A 553 1.31 -18.36 -26.54
N LYS A 554 2.10 -18.34 -25.47
CA LYS A 554 1.90 -19.22 -24.32
C LYS A 554 0.63 -18.86 -23.57
N ALA A 555 0.39 -17.55 -23.35
CA ALA A 555 -0.83 -17.07 -22.71
C ALA A 555 -2.09 -17.49 -23.49
N ALA A 556 -2.09 -17.35 -24.82
CA ALA A 556 -3.20 -17.78 -25.65
C ALA A 556 -3.45 -19.29 -25.58
N ARG A 557 -2.40 -20.13 -25.61
CA ARG A 557 -2.53 -21.60 -25.41
C ARG A 557 -3.07 -21.91 -24.02
N THR A 558 -2.53 -21.30 -22.97
CA THR A 558 -3.01 -21.49 -21.60
C THR A 558 -4.51 -21.18 -21.47
N ILE A 559 -4.99 -20.09 -22.07
CA ILE A 559 -6.40 -19.74 -22.07
C ILE A 559 -7.21 -20.82 -22.82
N ALA A 560 -6.82 -21.18 -24.04
CA ALA A 560 -7.51 -22.16 -24.86
C ALA A 560 -7.62 -23.54 -24.17
N GLU A 561 -6.55 -23.98 -23.50
CA GLU A 561 -6.55 -25.24 -22.75
C GLU A 561 -7.45 -25.18 -21.51
N ARG A 562 -7.47 -24.06 -20.79
CA ARG A 562 -8.16 -23.93 -19.50
C ARG A 562 -9.67 -23.73 -19.63
N VAL A 563 -10.14 -23.08 -20.68
CA VAL A 563 -11.58 -22.89 -20.89
C VAL A 563 -12.30 -24.22 -21.14
N HIS A 564 -11.63 -25.21 -21.71
CA HIS A 564 -12.24 -26.53 -21.99
C HIS A 564 -12.31 -27.47 -20.78
N VAL A 565 -11.62 -27.15 -19.69
CA VAL A 565 -11.58 -28.01 -18.48
C VAL A 565 -12.72 -27.70 -17.51
N ARG A 566 -13.32 -26.51 -17.59
CA ARG A 566 -14.38 -26.07 -16.67
C ARG A 566 -15.77 -26.31 -17.25
N THR A 567 -16.70 -26.68 -16.39
CA THR A 567 -18.12 -26.87 -16.74
C THR A 567 -18.90 -25.56 -16.81
N ILE A 568 -18.37 -24.48 -16.23
CA ILE A 568 -18.97 -23.13 -16.23
C ILE A 568 -18.22 -22.29 -17.28
N PRO A 569 -18.91 -21.77 -18.31
CA PRO A 569 -18.29 -21.07 -19.42
C PRO A 569 -17.98 -19.58 -19.09
N PHE A 570 -17.42 -19.33 -17.92
CA PHE A 570 -16.97 -18.05 -17.43
C PHE A 570 -15.59 -18.18 -16.79
N HIS A 571 -14.60 -17.45 -17.27
CA HIS A 571 -13.22 -17.62 -16.86
C HIS A 571 -12.55 -16.30 -16.54
N TRP A 572 -11.90 -16.25 -15.40
CA TRP A 572 -11.11 -15.11 -14.93
C TRP A 572 -9.62 -15.46 -15.06
N PHE A 573 -8.83 -14.55 -15.66
CA PHE A 573 -7.39 -14.71 -15.82
C PHE A 573 -6.67 -13.47 -15.31
N ARG A 574 -5.57 -13.67 -14.58
CA ARG A 574 -4.71 -12.59 -14.09
C ARG A 574 -3.53 -12.38 -15.03
N ALA A 575 -3.24 -11.11 -15.34
CA ALA A 575 -1.99 -10.70 -15.95
C ALA A 575 -1.45 -9.49 -15.19
N ILE A 576 -0.23 -9.64 -14.67
CA ILE A 576 0.39 -8.71 -13.74
C ILE A 576 1.23 -7.70 -14.52
N LEU A 577 1.01 -6.39 -14.26
CA LEU A 577 1.84 -5.28 -14.75
C LEU A 577 2.11 -5.31 -16.28
N LYS A 578 1.16 -5.81 -17.08
CA LYS A 578 1.26 -5.78 -18.53
C LYS A 578 0.80 -4.45 -19.09
N LYS A 579 1.46 -3.99 -20.15
CA LYS A 579 1.03 -2.82 -20.93
C LYS A 579 -0.17 -3.18 -21.83
N PRO A 580 -1.01 -2.19 -22.21
CA PRO A 580 -2.18 -2.43 -23.06
C PRO A 580 -1.92 -3.14 -24.38
N ASP A 581 -0.76 -2.92 -25.02
CA ASP A 581 -0.38 -3.61 -26.26
C ASP A 581 -0.28 -5.13 -26.11
N TRP A 582 0.16 -5.60 -24.93
CA TRP A 582 0.22 -7.03 -24.66
C TRP A 582 -1.17 -7.66 -24.69
N TYR A 583 -2.16 -7.04 -24.06
CA TYR A 583 -3.55 -7.52 -24.06
C TYR A 583 -4.17 -7.45 -25.45
N VAL A 584 -3.90 -6.41 -26.22
CA VAL A 584 -4.38 -6.27 -27.60
C VAL A 584 -3.81 -7.37 -28.51
N ARG A 585 -2.52 -7.68 -28.37
CA ARG A 585 -1.89 -8.80 -29.11
C ARG A 585 -2.46 -10.14 -28.70
N LEU A 586 -2.68 -10.37 -27.41
CA LEU A 586 -3.29 -11.59 -26.89
C LEU A 586 -4.73 -11.77 -27.42
N HIS A 587 -5.53 -10.73 -27.37
CA HIS A 587 -6.90 -10.75 -27.89
C HIS A 587 -6.93 -11.07 -29.40
N ARG A 588 -6.06 -10.45 -30.22
CA ARG A 588 -5.93 -10.78 -31.64
C ARG A 588 -5.54 -12.24 -31.88
N LYS A 589 -4.62 -12.74 -31.07
CA LYS A 589 -4.20 -14.15 -31.16
C LYS A 589 -5.34 -15.10 -30.85
N LEU A 590 -6.10 -14.85 -29.78
CA LEU A 590 -7.27 -15.65 -29.42
C LEU A 590 -8.35 -15.61 -30.51
N ALA A 591 -8.60 -14.47 -31.14
CA ALA A 591 -9.56 -14.36 -32.24
C ALA A 591 -9.25 -15.28 -33.41
N THR A 592 -7.96 -15.62 -33.64
CA THR A 592 -7.54 -16.53 -34.73
C THR A 592 -7.39 -17.98 -34.29
N THR A 593 -6.96 -18.23 -33.04
CA THR A 593 -6.65 -19.59 -32.57
C THR A 593 -7.78 -20.25 -31.76
N ALA A 594 -8.67 -19.45 -31.19
CA ALA A 594 -9.79 -19.91 -30.36
C ALA A 594 -11.01 -18.96 -30.50
N PRO A 595 -11.64 -18.90 -31.71
CA PRO A 595 -12.63 -17.90 -32.06
C PRO A 595 -13.93 -17.96 -31.23
N LYS A 596 -14.12 -19.05 -30.48
CA LYS A 596 -15.25 -19.19 -29.55
C LYS A 596 -15.01 -18.54 -28.18
N ILE A 597 -13.81 -18.04 -27.92
CA ILE A 597 -13.48 -17.32 -26.68
C ILE A 597 -13.77 -15.84 -26.88
N GLU A 598 -14.66 -15.30 -26.07
CA GLU A 598 -15.06 -13.89 -26.13
C GLU A 598 -14.61 -13.14 -24.86
N LEU A 599 -13.86 -12.05 -25.06
CA LEU A 599 -13.47 -11.13 -23.99
C LEU A 599 -14.60 -10.14 -23.72
N LEU A 600 -15.09 -10.14 -22.49
CA LEU A 600 -16.17 -9.25 -22.06
C LEU A 600 -15.66 -8.07 -21.20
N ASP A 601 -16.42 -6.98 -21.20
CA ASP A 601 -16.27 -5.93 -20.19
C ASP A 601 -16.76 -6.43 -18.83
N THR A 602 -16.27 -5.81 -17.76
CA THR A 602 -16.54 -6.25 -16.37
C THR A 602 -18.03 -6.27 -16.02
N PRO A 603 -18.84 -5.22 -16.29
CA PRO A 603 -20.27 -5.26 -16.03
C PRO A 603 -21.00 -6.39 -16.77
N THR A 604 -20.70 -6.57 -18.06
CA THR A 604 -21.29 -7.62 -18.89
C THR A 604 -20.94 -9.01 -18.35
N PHE A 605 -19.65 -9.26 -18.05
CA PHE A 605 -19.20 -10.54 -17.54
C PHE A 605 -19.87 -10.93 -16.23
N PHE A 606 -19.84 -10.07 -15.23
CA PHE A 606 -20.38 -10.39 -13.90
C PHE A 606 -21.92 -10.45 -13.91
N GLU A 607 -22.61 -9.64 -14.72
CA GLU A 607 -24.07 -9.70 -14.81
C GLU A 607 -24.54 -10.98 -15.53
N LEU A 608 -23.89 -11.37 -16.63
CA LEU A 608 -24.19 -12.65 -17.30
C LEU A 608 -23.89 -13.83 -16.39
N TYR A 609 -22.80 -13.80 -15.65
CA TYR A 609 -22.44 -14.85 -14.70
C TYR A 609 -23.50 -14.96 -13.59
N ARG A 610 -23.99 -13.84 -13.05
CA ARG A 610 -25.10 -13.81 -12.07
C ARG A 610 -26.38 -14.44 -12.64
N ILE A 611 -26.77 -14.05 -13.86
CA ILE A 611 -27.94 -14.61 -14.55
C ILE A 611 -27.78 -16.11 -14.75
N TYR A 612 -26.59 -16.55 -15.19
CA TYR A 612 -26.29 -17.96 -15.37
C TYR A 612 -26.46 -18.76 -14.07
N LEU A 613 -25.86 -18.30 -12.97
CA LEU A 613 -25.96 -18.98 -11.66
C LEU A 613 -27.41 -19.04 -11.14
N ARG A 614 -28.21 -17.99 -11.31
CA ARG A 614 -29.62 -17.98 -10.95
C ARG A 614 -30.45 -19.03 -11.73
N ASN A 615 -30.16 -19.17 -13.01
CA ASN A 615 -30.84 -20.11 -13.89
C ASN A 615 -30.33 -21.55 -13.77
N ASN A 616 -29.17 -21.76 -13.12
CA ASN A 616 -28.50 -23.04 -12.95
C ASN A 616 -28.10 -23.30 -11.49
N PRO A 617 -29.07 -23.58 -10.58
CA PRO A 617 -28.79 -23.76 -9.15
C PRO A 617 -27.78 -24.89 -8.85
N GLN A 618 -27.65 -25.90 -9.72
CA GLN A 618 -26.67 -26.97 -9.57
C GLN A 618 -25.24 -26.42 -9.79
N ALA A 619 -25.04 -25.57 -10.81
CA ALA A 619 -23.76 -24.92 -11.07
C ALA A 619 -23.40 -23.91 -9.95
N ALA A 620 -24.37 -23.32 -9.27
CA ALA A 620 -24.14 -22.42 -8.16
C ALA A 620 -23.64 -23.14 -6.88
N ARG A 621 -23.72 -24.46 -6.79
CA ARG A 621 -23.14 -25.23 -5.68
C ARG A 621 -21.64 -25.35 -5.87
N GLY A 622 -20.85 -24.77 -4.99
CA GLY A 622 -19.39 -24.65 -5.08
C GLY A 622 -18.56 -25.94 -5.00
N LYS A 623 -19.16 -27.11 -5.18
CA LYS A 623 -18.44 -28.37 -5.38
C LYS A 623 -18.07 -28.55 -6.85
N ILE A 624 -17.17 -27.73 -7.34
CA ILE A 624 -16.53 -27.99 -8.62
C ILE A 624 -15.06 -28.27 -8.31
N GLU A 625 -14.66 -29.46 -8.69
CA GLU A 625 -13.38 -30.12 -8.63
C GLU A 625 -12.18 -29.19 -8.39
N SER A 626 -11.44 -29.48 -7.32
CA SER A 626 -10.05 -29.01 -7.20
C SER A 626 -9.30 -29.45 -8.44
N PRO A 627 -8.61 -28.57 -9.16
CA PRO A 627 -7.59 -29.04 -10.08
C PRO A 627 -6.53 -29.76 -9.25
N ARG A 628 -6.24 -31.01 -9.58
CA ARG A 628 -5.09 -31.75 -9.07
C ARG A 628 -3.80 -31.07 -9.48
#